data_eb3bf615a30d627c2b93d960b7d690cd
#
_entry.id   eb3bf615a30d627c2b93d960b7d690cd
#
_cell.length_a   1.000
_cell.length_b   1.000
_cell.length_c   1.000
_cell.angle_alpha   90.00
_cell.angle_beta   90.00
_cell.angle_gamma   90.00
#
_symmetry.space_group_name_H-M   'P 1'
#
loop_
_entity.id
_entity.type
_entity.pdbx_description
1 polymer ?
#
loop_
_entity_poly.entity_id
_entity_poly.type
_entity_poly.pdbx_seq_one_letter_code
_entity_poly.pdbx_strand_id
1 'polypeptide(L)'
;MGNMPKDFLWGGALAAHQFEGGWNQGGKGPSVVDVMTAGAHGVPRKITDTIEENEFYPNHEAIDFYHRYKEDIALFAEMGLKCLRTSIGWSRIFPKGDEAEPNEAGLKFYDDVFDELLKHGIEPVITLSHFEMPLHLAREYGGFRNRKVVDFFVNFAEACFNRYKDKVKYWMTFNEINNQMDVNNPLFLWTNSGVTVGKNENAKEVMYQTAHHELVASALAVAKGKDINPDFQIGAMVSHVPIYPFSSNPEDVMLAEEEMRQRYFFPDVQVRGYYPSYALKEFEREGYNITFEDGDDEILRKGTVDYLGFSYYMSTTVKSDVENDNTGDIVNGGLPNSVENPYITSSDWGWAIDPTGLRYTLNRFYDRYQIPLFIVENGFGAVDTLEEDGKIHDPERIQYLRSHIEALEKAVTYDGVDLIGYTPWGIIDIVSFTTGEMKKRYGMIYVDRDNEGNGSMKRYKKDSFEWYKNVIQTNGEEL
;
A
#
# COMPACT_ATOMS: atom_id res chain seq x y z
N MET A 1 -4.48 28.55 13.56
CA MET A 1 -4.39 27.33 12.80
C MET A 1 -3.25 27.55 11.80
N GLY A 2 -2.31 26.62 11.68
CA GLY A 2 -1.20 26.78 10.77
C GLY A 2 -1.63 26.35 9.38
N ASN A 3 -1.31 27.12 8.36
CA ASN A 3 -1.65 26.76 6.98
C ASN A 3 -0.72 25.64 6.52
N MET A 4 -1.29 24.59 5.92
CA MET A 4 -0.52 23.57 5.21
C MET A 4 0.35 24.23 4.10
N PRO A 5 1.49 23.61 3.71
CA PRO A 5 2.28 24.11 2.59
C PRO A 5 1.42 24.35 1.35
N LYS A 6 1.72 25.39 0.58
CA LYS A 6 0.90 25.76 -0.62
C LYS A 6 0.93 24.70 -1.72
N ASP A 7 2.01 23.94 -1.77
CA ASP A 7 2.26 22.83 -2.70
C ASP A 7 1.90 21.48 -2.13
N PHE A 8 1.20 21.43 -0.99
CA PHE A 8 0.77 20.19 -0.35
C PHE A 8 -0.16 19.40 -1.27
N LEU A 9 0.15 18.13 -1.45
CA LEU A 9 -0.56 17.23 -2.36
C LEU A 9 -1.77 16.58 -1.68
N TRP A 10 -2.90 17.28 -1.70
CA TRP A 10 -4.19 16.70 -1.35
C TRP A 10 -4.66 15.79 -2.47
N GLY A 11 -4.80 14.48 -2.21
CA GLY A 11 -5.11 13.54 -3.27
C GLY A 11 -6.04 12.41 -2.86
N GLY A 12 -5.96 11.32 -3.58
CA GLY A 12 -6.62 10.05 -3.29
C GLY A 12 -5.72 8.88 -3.68
N ALA A 13 -5.97 7.71 -3.10
CA ALA A 13 -5.17 6.52 -3.32
C ALA A 13 -6.00 5.31 -3.77
N LEU A 14 -5.43 4.55 -4.70
CA LEU A 14 -6.00 3.33 -5.29
C LEU A 14 -4.89 2.31 -5.57
N ALA A 15 -5.27 1.06 -5.85
CA ALA A 15 -4.37 0.01 -6.33
C ALA A 15 -4.96 -0.66 -7.57
N ALA A 16 -4.17 -0.80 -8.62
CA ALA A 16 -4.63 -1.29 -9.94
C ALA A 16 -5.52 -2.53 -9.86
N HIS A 17 -5.10 -3.56 -9.14
CA HIS A 17 -5.86 -4.81 -9.04
C HIS A 17 -7.21 -4.69 -8.30
N GLN A 18 -7.42 -3.64 -7.50
CA GLN A 18 -8.64 -3.48 -6.71
C GLN A 18 -9.72 -2.66 -7.43
N PHE A 19 -9.36 -1.93 -8.51
CA PHE A 19 -10.31 -1.05 -9.18
C PHE A 19 -10.30 -1.14 -10.72
N GLU A 20 -9.17 -1.50 -11.36
CA GLU A 20 -9.06 -1.46 -12.82
C GLU A 20 -10.02 -2.44 -13.52
N GLY A 21 -10.03 -3.71 -13.12
CA GLY A 21 -10.65 -4.75 -13.92
C GLY A 21 -9.88 -5.03 -15.23
N GLY A 22 -10.58 -5.53 -16.25
CA GLY A 22 -9.94 -5.83 -17.54
C GLY A 22 -8.75 -6.81 -17.39
N TRP A 23 -8.88 -7.79 -16.48
CA TRP A 23 -7.79 -8.66 -16.04
C TRP A 23 -7.12 -9.47 -17.16
N ASN A 24 -7.84 -9.75 -18.26
CA ASN A 24 -7.36 -10.49 -19.43
C ASN A 24 -7.43 -9.67 -20.73
N GLN A 25 -7.56 -8.34 -20.62
CA GLN A 25 -7.69 -7.46 -21.77
C GLN A 25 -6.37 -6.74 -22.10
N GLY A 26 -6.21 -6.30 -23.34
CA GLY A 26 -5.02 -5.58 -23.80
C GLY A 26 -3.73 -6.38 -23.68
N GLY A 27 -3.80 -7.71 -23.73
CA GLY A 27 -2.64 -8.60 -23.59
C GLY A 27 -2.11 -8.77 -22.17
N LYS A 28 -2.85 -8.30 -21.13
CA LYS A 28 -2.48 -8.53 -19.73
C LYS A 28 -2.44 -10.03 -19.43
N GLY A 29 -1.36 -10.48 -18.79
CA GLY A 29 -1.26 -11.82 -18.21
C GLY A 29 -1.87 -11.89 -16.81
N PRO A 30 -2.12 -13.10 -16.28
CA PRO A 30 -2.57 -13.25 -14.91
C PRO A 30 -1.48 -12.84 -13.91
N SER A 31 -1.90 -12.20 -12.83
CA SER A 31 -1.08 -11.88 -11.68
C SER A 31 -1.40 -12.76 -10.47
N VAL A 32 -0.61 -12.68 -9.42
CA VAL A 32 -0.82 -13.45 -8.18
C VAL A 32 -2.17 -13.15 -7.52
N VAL A 33 -2.75 -11.96 -7.74
CA VAL A 33 -4.06 -11.59 -7.20
C VAL A 33 -5.23 -12.08 -8.07
N ASP A 34 -4.98 -12.41 -9.34
CA ASP A 34 -6.02 -12.93 -10.25
C ASP A 34 -6.41 -14.38 -9.93
N VAL A 35 -5.65 -15.07 -9.09
CA VAL A 35 -5.97 -16.42 -8.55
C VAL A 35 -6.44 -16.37 -7.09
N MET A 36 -6.82 -15.19 -6.58
CA MET A 36 -7.35 -15.02 -5.24
C MET A 36 -8.87 -14.88 -5.29
N THR A 37 -9.56 -15.87 -4.71
CA THR A 37 -11.05 -15.88 -4.68
C THR A 37 -11.60 -14.77 -3.78
N ALA A 38 -12.91 -14.54 -3.86
CA ALA A 38 -13.61 -13.78 -2.81
C ALA A 38 -13.50 -14.51 -1.46
N GLY A 39 -13.42 -13.73 -0.40
CA GLY A 39 -13.62 -14.11 0.99
C GLY A 39 -14.75 -13.31 1.60
N ALA A 40 -14.76 -13.17 2.91
CA ALA A 40 -15.69 -12.31 3.65
C ALA A 40 -15.07 -11.93 5.02
N HIS A 41 -15.75 -11.08 5.78
CA HIS A 41 -15.34 -10.83 7.16
C HIS A 41 -15.28 -12.16 7.95
N GLY A 42 -14.12 -12.50 8.49
CA GLY A 42 -13.87 -13.78 9.17
C GLY A 42 -13.72 -15.01 8.25
N VAL A 43 -13.76 -14.85 6.92
CA VAL A 43 -13.54 -15.92 5.94
C VAL A 43 -12.36 -15.52 5.03
N PRO A 44 -11.20 -16.19 5.14
CA PRO A 44 -10.04 -15.84 4.33
C PRO A 44 -10.28 -16.11 2.84
N ARG A 45 -9.62 -15.31 2.01
CA ARG A 45 -9.51 -15.56 0.56
C ARG A 45 -8.68 -16.82 0.31
N LYS A 46 -9.03 -17.59 -0.71
CA LYS A 46 -8.25 -18.74 -1.15
C LYS A 46 -7.33 -18.33 -2.30
N ILE A 47 -6.13 -18.91 -2.33
CA ILE A 47 -5.22 -18.83 -3.47
C ILE A 47 -5.39 -20.14 -4.24
N THR A 48 -5.90 -20.07 -5.46
CA THR A 48 -6.09 -21.25 -6.33
C THR A 48 -4.87 -21.48 -7.20
N ASP A 49 -4.65 -22.71 -7.64
CA ASP A 49 -3.51 -23.03 -8.51
C ASP A 49 -3.67 -22.43 -9.91
N THR A 50 -4.90 -22.40 -10.39
CA THR A 50 -5.30 -21.81 -11.67
C THR A 50 -6.60 -21.05 -11.48
N ILE A 51 -7.02 -20.32 -12.50
CA ILE A 51 -8.35 -19.70 -12.52
C ILE A 51 -9.39 -20.81 -12.76
N GLU A 52 -10.28 -21.01 -11.79
CA GLU A 52 -11.28 -22.06 -11.74
C GLU A 52 -12.66 -21.51 -12.13
N GLU A 53 -13.40 -22.22 -12.99
CA GLU A 53 -14.71 -21.77 -13.52
C GLU A 53 -15.78 -21.61 -12.43
N ASN A 54 -15.66 -22.35 -11.31
CA ASN A 54 -16.63 -22.35 -10.22
C ASN A 54 -16.30 -21.41 -9.07
N GLU A 55 -15.21 -20.64 -9.17
CA GLU A 55 -14.79 -19.68 -8.14
C GLU A 55 -15.02 -18.24 -8.63
N PHE A 56 -15.32 -17.36 -7.69
CA PHE A 56 -15.49 -15.94 -7.97
C PHE A 56 -14.22 -15.17 -7.62
N TYR A 57 -13.69 -14.43 -8.60
CA TYR A 57 -12.48 -13.61 -8.49
C TYR A 57 -12.86 -12.12 -8.60
N PRO A 58 -13.08 -11.43 -7.50
CA PRO A 58 -13.63 -10.07 -7.51
C PRO A 58 -12.74 -9.06 -8.22
N ASN A 59 -11.42 -9.29 -8.24
CA ASN A 59 -10.46 -8.41 -8.90
C ASN A 59 -10.50 -8.47 -10.43
N HIS A 60 -11.09 -9.52 -11.04
CA HIS A 60 -11.13 -9.66 -12.49
C HIS A 60 -11.89 -8.52 -13.18
N GLU A 61 -12.99 -8.10 -12.61
CA GLU A 61 -13.79 -6.99 -13.10
C GLU A 61 -13.64 -5.74 -12.25
N ALA A 62 -13.38 -5.91 -10.93
CA ALA A 62 -13.26 -4.85 -9.95
C ALA A 62 -14.40 -3.82 -10.11
N ILE A 63 -14.09 -2.55 -10.38
CA ILE A 63 -15.09 -1.53 -10.67
C ILE A 63 -15.04 -1.04 -12.13
N ASP A 64 -14.36 -1.80 -12.99
CA ASP A 64 -14.26 -1.56 -14.44
C ASP A 64 -13.65 -0.19 -14.80
N PHE A 65 -12.67 0.27 -14.04
CA PHE A 65 -11.95 1.50 -14.36
C PHE A 65 -11.24 1.41 -15.72
N TYR A 66 -10.81 0.23 -16.11
CA TYR A 66 -10.15 0.01 -17.41
C TYR A 66 -10.94 0.61 -18.58
N HIS A 67 -12.28 0.51 -18.56
CA HIS A 67 -13.15 1.11 -19.57
C HIS A 67 -13.70 2.49 -19.16
N ARG A 68 -13.72 2.81 -17.86
CA ARG A 68 -14.40 4.00 -17.31
C ARG A 68 -13.46 5.07 -16.76
N TYR A 69 -12.16 4.95 -16.97
CA TYR A 69 -11.18 5.86 -16.36
C TYR A 69 -11.46 7.34 -16.59
N LYS A 70 -12.02 7.72 -17.76
CA LYS A 70 -12.36 9.12 -18.04
C LYS A 70 -13.50 9.64 -17.17
N GLU A 71 -14.51 8.80 -16.93
CA GLU A 71 -15.63 9.10 -16.05
C GLU A 71 -15.15 9.27 -14.60
N ASP A 72 -14.36 8.34 -14.13
CA ASP A 72 -13.87 8.34 -12.75
C ASP A 72 -12.87 9.51 -12.52
N ILE A 73 -11.95 9.75 -13.45
CA ILE A 73 -11.01 10.89 -13.37
C ILE A 73 -11.75 12.24 -13.40
N ALA A 74 -12.84 12.36 -14.16
CA ALA A 74 -13.66 13.58 -14.15
C ALA A 74 -14.27 13.84 -12.75
N LEU A 75 -14.68 12.79 -12.03
CA LEU A 75 -15.16 12.92 -10.64
C LEU A 75 -14.02 13.31 -9.69
N PHE A 76 -12.81 12.75 -9.87
CA PHE A 76 -11.64 13.15 -9.09
C PHE A 76 -11.26 14.61 -9.32
N ALA A 77 -11.34 15.09 -10.56
CA ALA A 77 -11.12 16.48 -10.91
C ALA A 77 -12.20 17.41 -10.31
N GLU A 78 -13.45 16.99 -10.32
CA GLU A 78 -14.55 17.74 -9.68
C GLU A 78 -14.36 17.86 -8.16
N MET A 79 -13.84 16.80 -7.51
CA MET A 79 -13.45 16.83 -6.09
C MET A 79 -12.27 17.78 -5.84
N GLY A 80 -11.47 18.08 -6.87
CA GLY A 80 -10.34 18.99 -6.79
C GLY A 80 -9.03 18.34 -6.41
N LEU A 81 -8.88 17.02 -6.59
CA LEU A 81 -7.65 16.29 -6.28
C LEU A 81 -6.45 16.96 -6.94
N LYS A 82 -5.35 17.10 -6.19
CA LYS A 82 -4.05 17.58 -6.67
C LYS A 82 -3.15 16.45 -7.15
N CYS A 83 -3.33 15.25 -6.58
CA CYS A 83 -2.65 14.05 -7.04
C CYS A 83 -3.56 12.83 -6.95
N LEU A 84 -3.27 11.81 -7.76
CA LEU A 84 -3.84 10.48 -7.62
C LEU A 84 -2.71 9.47 -7.46
N ARG A 85 -2.66 8.80 -6.30
CA ARG A 85 -1.79 7.66 -6.10
C ARG A 85 -2.47 6.40 -6.63
N THR A 86 -1.78 5.69 -7.51
CA THR A 86 -2.18 4.38 -8.00
C THR A 86 -0.97 3.50 -8.30
N SER A 87 -1.19 2.32 -8.87
CA SER A 87 -0.13 1.41 -9.28
C SER A 87 -0.20 1.05 -10.77
N ILE A 88 0.86 0.47 -11.28
CA ILE A 88 0.90 -0.14 -12.61
C ILE A 88 0.85 -1.65 -12.45
N GLY A 89 -0.12 -2.32 -13.08
CA GLY A 89 -0.18 -3.78 -13.10
C GLY A 89 1.04 -4.34 -13.85
N TRP A 90 1.99 -4.96 -13.13
CA TRP A 90 3.20 -5.51 -13.73
C TRP A 90 2.88 -6.48 -14.88
N SER A 91 1.93 -7.39 -14.67
CA SER A 91 1.50 -8.35 -15.70
C SER A 91 0.74 -7.71 -16.89
N ARG A 92 0.37 -6.43 -16.80
CA ARG A 92 -0.16 -5.67 -17.94
C ARG A 92 0.97 -5.18 -18.86
N ILE A 93 2.14 -4.92 -18.28
CA ILE A 93 3.32 -4.45 -19.01
C ILE A 93 4.19 -5.63 -19.48
N PHE A 94 4.40 -6.63 -18.63
CA PHE A 94 5.09 -7.88 -18.93
C PHE A 94 4.19 -9.05 -18.52
N PRO A 95 3.40 -9.63 -19.45
CA PRO A 95 2.36 -10.61 -19.14
C PRO A 95 2.83 -11.85 -18.35
N LYS A 96 4.06 -12.30 -18.60
CA LYS A 96 4.73 -13.37 -17.83
C LYS A 96 5.78 -12.82 -16.86
N GLY A 97 6.28 -11.62 -17.11
CA GLY A 97 7.30 -10.96 -16.29
C GLY A 97 8.73 -11.17 -16.76
N ASP A 98 9.02 -12.20 -17.57
CA ASP A 98 10.33 -12.58 -18.07
C ASP A 98 10.54 -12.33 -19.57
N GLU A 99 9.61 -11.62 -20.21
CA GLU A 99 9.76 -11.19 -21.61
C GLU A 99 10.86 -10.14 -21.75
N ALA A 100 11.49 -10.14 -22.95
CA ALA A 100 12.49 -9.13 -23.27
C ALA A 100 11.90 -7.76 -23.59
N GLU A 101 10.68 -7.73 -24.14
CA GLU A 101 10.00 -6.52 -24.59
C GLU A 101 8.64 -6.35 -23.88
N PRO A 102 8.28 -5.10 -23.52
CA PRO A 102 7.02 -4.83 -22.86
C PRO A 102 5.82 -4.93 -23.80
N ASN A 103 4.66 -5.20 -23.27
CA ASN A 103 3.37 -5.17 -23.97
C ASN A 103 2.96 -3.72 -24.26
N GLU A 104 2.99 -3.33 -25.53
CA GLU A 104 2.65 -1.96 -25.96
C GLU A 104 1.22 -1.56 -25.62
N ALA A 105 0.25 -2.49 -25.67
CA ALA A 105 -1.13 -2.19 -25.29
C ALA A 105 -1.27 -1.84 -23.80
N GLY A 106 -0.50 -2.49 -22.95
CA GLY A 106 -0.43 -2.17 -21.52
C GLY A 106 0.20 -0.80 -21.27
N LEU A 107 1.33 -0.52 -21.92
CA LEU A 107 1.97 0.80 -21.86
C LEU A 107 1.02 1.92 -22.32
N LYS A 108 0.32 1.68 -23.43
CA LYS A 108 -0.63 2.65 -23.99
C LYS A 108 -1.82 2.93 -23.05
N PHE A 109 -2.33 1.92 -22.35
CA PHE A 109 -3.40 2.12 -21.37
C PHE A 109 -3.00 3.13 -20.29
N TYR A 110 -1.80 2.98 -19.70
CA TYR A 110 -1.33 3.93 -18.69
C TYR A 110 -0.95 5.29 -19.27
N ASP A 111 -0.47 5.36 -20.54
CA ASP A 111 -0.35 6.65 -21.23
C ASP A 111 -1.68 7.41 -21.22
N ASP A 112 -2.76 6.73 -21.60
CA ASP A 112 -4.08 7.34 -21.71
C ASP A 112 -4.62 7.76 -20.33
N VAL A 113 -4.37 6.96 -19.29
CA VAL A 113 -4.76 7.29 -17.91
C VAL A 113 -3.98 8.51 -17.40
N PHE A 114 -2.66 8.52 -17.58
CA PHE A 114 -1.82 9.63 -17.08
C PHE A 114 -2.08 10.93 -17.87
N ASP A 115 -2.29 10.85 -19.18
CA ASP A 115 -2.67 12.02 -20.00
C ASP A 115 -4.02 12.59 -19.54
N GLU A 116 -5.00 11.74 -19.20
CA GLU A 116 -6.28 12.21 -18.68
C GLU A 116 -6.14 12.86 -17.30
N LEU A 117 -5.31 12.30 -16.38
CA LEU A 117 -5.00 12.92 -15.09
C LEU A 117 -4.36 14.30 -15.27
N LEU A 118 -3.30 14.37 -16.07
CA LEU A 118 -2.54 15.61 -16.32
C LEU A 118 -3.40 16.68 -16.99
N LYS A 119 -4.29 16.32 -17.91
CA LYS A 119 -5.28 17.22 -18.55
C LYS A 119 -6.15 17.91 -17.50
N HIS A 120 -6.44 17.26 -16.39
CA HIS A 120 -7.20 17.82 -15.26
C HIS A 120 -6.32 18.44 -14.16
N GLY A 121 -5.01 18.51 -14.36
CA GLY A 121 -4.06 19.06 -13.38
C GLY A 121 -3.87 18.16 -12.15
N ILE A 122 -4.11 16.86 -12.28
CA ILE A 122 -3.92 15.85 -11.24
C ILE A 122 -2.56 15.17 -11.46
N GLU A 123 -1.64 15.32 -10.51
CA GLU A 123 -0.30 14.71 -10.53
C GLU A 123 -0.41 13.19 -10.32
N PRO A 124 0.12 12.34 -11.23
CA PRO A 124 0.22 10.92 -10.99
C PRO A 124 1.29 10.60 -9.93
N VAL A 125 0.95 9.79 -8.93
CA VAL A 125 1.86 9.23 -7.92
C VAL A 125 1.81 7.72 -8.05
N ILE A 126 2.89 7.09 -8.50
CA ILE A 126 2.83 5.73 -9.03
C ILE A 126 3.64 4.75 -8.19
N THR A 127 2.98 3.68 -7.76
CA THR A 127 3.62 2.51 -7.17
C THR A 127 3.89 1.49 -8.28
N LEU A 128 5.15 1.05 -8.43
CA LEU A 128 5.54 0.06 -9.44
C LEU A 128 4.92 -1.31 -9.15
N SER A 129 5.13 -1.85 -7.94
CA SER A 129 4.55 -3.13 -7.54
C SER A 129 3.58 -2.97 -6.37
N HIS A 130 2.29 -3.21 -6.62
CA HIS A 130 1.24 -3.22 -5.60
C HIS A 130 0.50 -4.54 -5.63
N PHE A 131 1.17 -5.60 -5.15
CA PHE A 131 0.63 -6.97 -5.01
C PHE A 131 0.29 -7.69 -6.33
N GLU A 132 0.82 -7.24 -7.45
CA GLU A 132 0.45 -7.73 -8.79
C GLU A 132 1.63 -8.35 -9.55
N MET A 133 2.50 -9.11 -8.88
CA MET A 133 3.52 -9.88 -9.58
C MET A 133 2.87 -10.78 -10.64
N PRO A 134 3.44 -10.90 -11.86
CA PRO A 134 3.00 -11.89 -12.83
C PRO A 134 2.99 -13.31 -12.25
N LEU A 135 1.86 -14.02 -12.39
CA LEU A 135 1.69 -15.35 -11.82
C LEU A 135 2.76 -16.34 -12.29
N HIS A 136 3.21 -16.19 -13.53
CA HIS A 136 4.31 -16.98 -14.09
C HIS A 136 5.61 -16.85 -13.26
N LEU A 137 5.97 -15.64 -12.80
CA LEU A 137 7.16 -15.47 -11.96
C LEU A 137 7.02 -16.17 -10.60
N ALA A 138 5.83 -16.13 -10.02
CA ALA A 138 5.56 -16.83 -8.77
C ALA A 138 5.63 -18.35 -8.93
N ARG A 139 5.10 -18.90 -10.03
CA ARG A 139 5.01 -20.34 -10.28
C ARG A 139 6.32 -20.95 -10.79
N GLU A 140 6.96 -20.33 -11.78
CA GLU A 140 8.15 -20.88 -12.43
C GLU A 140 9.44 -20.54 -11.69
N TYR A 141 9.51 -19.38 -11.05
CA TYR A 141 10.71 -18.89 -10.37
C TYR A 141 10.59 -18.94 -8.84
N GLY A 142 9.40 -19.14 -8.29
CA GLY A 142 9.14 -19.05 -6.85
C GLY A 142 9.17 -17.61 -6.33
N GLY A 143 8.80 -16.65 -7.17
CA GLY A 143 8.78 -15.24 -6.84
C GLY A 143 10.16 -14.69 -6.48
N PHE A 144 10.23 -13.72 -5.58
CA PHE A 144 11.48 -13.10 -5.12
C PHE A 144 12.39 -14.02 -4.29
N ARG A 145 12.04 -15.28 -4.09
CA ARG A 145 13.03 -16.28 -3.62
C ARG A 145 14.17 -16.44 -4.63
N ASN A 146 13.89 -16.24 -5.90
CA ASN A 146 14.86 -16.38 -6.99
C ASN A 146 15.46 -15.02 -7.35
N ARG A 147 16.79 -14.92 -7.23
CA ARG A 147 17.54 -13.70 -7.55
C ARG A 147 17.24 -13.15 -8.95
N LYS A 148 16.93 -13.99 -9.94
CA LYS A 148 16.59 -13.56 -11.31
C LYS A 148 15.36 -12.63 -11.36
N VAL A 149 14.45 -12.75 -10.40
CA VAL A 149 13.26 -11.89 -10.33
C VAL A 149 13.62 -10.44 -10.06
N VAL A 150 14.78 -10.19 -9.44
CA VAL A 150 15.36 -8.84 -9.29
C VAL A 150 15.55 -8.19 -10.66
N ASP A 151 16.18 -8.90 -11.61
CA ASP A 151 16.44 -8.38 -12.96
C ASP A 151 15.12 -8.13 -13.71
N PHE A 152 14.14 -9.00 -13.57
CA PHE A 152 12.82 -8.84 -14.18
C PHE A 152 12.08 -7.62 -13.65
N PHE A 153 12.16 -7.39 -12.33
CA PHE A 153 11.58 -6.20 -11.72
C PHE A 153 12.26 -4.92 -12.20
N VAL A 154 13.59 -4.91 -12.28
CA VAL A 154 14.36 -3.77 -12.78
C VAL A 154 14.03 -3.47 -14.24
N ASN A 155 13.89 -4.50 -15.08
CA ASN A 155 13.45 -4.36 -16.48
C ASN A 155 12.03 -3.74 -16.56
N PHE A 156 11.10 -4.19 -15.74
CA PHE A 156 9.76 -3.61 -15.63
C PHE A 156 9.81 -2.14 -15.21
N ALA A 157 10.58 -1.82 -14.16
CA ALA A 157 10.74 -0.45 -13.68
C ALA A 157 11.36 0.46 -14.74
N GLU A 158 12.41 -0.01 -15.44
CA GLU A 158 13.07 0.72 -16.52
C GLU A 158 12.12 1.02 -17.69
N ALA A 159 11.30 0.05 -18.10
CA ALA A 159 10.30 0.24 -19.14
C ALA A 159 9.29 1.33 -18.75
N CYS A 160 8.77 1.30 -17.50
CA CYS A 160 7.87 2.32 -16.98
C CYS A 160 8.52 3.70 -16.88
N PHE A 161 9.72 3.80 -16.33
CA PHE A 161 10.45 5.06 -16.19
C PHE A 161 10.71 5.71 -17.55
N ASN A 162 11.20 4.94 -18.55
CA ASN A 162 11.44 5.45 -19.89
C ASN A 162 10.16 5.92 -20.57
N ARG A 163 9.05 5.16 -20.43
CA ARG A 163 7.78 5.49 -21.08
C ARG A 163 7.13 6.73 -20.49
N TYR A 164 7.16 6.89 -19.16
CA TYR A 164 6.39 7.91 -18.46
C TYR A 164 7.24 9.03 -17.87
N LYS A 165 8.51 9.15 -18.25
CA LYS A 165 9.47 10.12 -17.67
C LYS A 165 9.04 11.59 -17.74
N ASP A 166 8.18 11.93 -18.72
CA ASP A 166 7.66 13.28 -18.90
C ASP A 166 6.25 13.48 -18.29
N LYS A 167 5.69 12.42 -17.66
CA LYS A 167 4.32 12.40 -17.13
C LYS A 167 4.25 12.14 -15.63
N VAL A 168 5.20 11.39 -15.07
CA VAL A 168 5.19 10.95 -13.68
C VAL A 168 6.47 11.41 -12.99
N LYS A 169 6.31 12.14 -11.91
CA LYS A 169 7.42 12.61 -11.07
C LYS A 169 7.62 11.76 -9.82
N TYR A 170 6.52 11.34 -9.18
CA TYR A 170 6.54 10.62 -7.90
C TYR A 170 6.34 9.12 -8.11
N TRP A 171 7.30 8.35 -7.64
CA TRP A 171 7.32 6.89 -7.76
C TRP A 171 7.50 6.22 -6.40
N MET A 172 7.01 5.00 -6.25
CA MET A 172 7.33 4.09 -5.15
C MET A 172 7.64 2.71 -5.73
N THR A 173 8.57 1.98 -5.13
CA THR A 173 9.00 0.69 -5.68
C THR A 173 8.01 -0.43 -5.36
N PHE A 174 7.75 -0.67 -4.08
CA PHE A 174 6.85 -1.71 -3.59
C PHE A 174 5.83 -1.14 -2.62
N ASN A 175 4.60 -1.63 -2.68
CA ASN A 175 3.57 -1.28 -1.70
C ASN A 175 3.69 -2.12 -0.44
N GLU A 176 3.63 -1.48 0.72
CA GLU A 176 3.61 -2.14 2.03
C GLU A 176 4.55 -3.35 2.11
N ILE A 177 5.78 -3.15 1.64
CA ILE A 177 6.80 -4.21 1.51
C ILE A 177 7.04 -4.96 2.82
N ASN A 178 6.78 -4.33 3.95
CA ASN A 178 6.95 -4.89 5.28
C ASN A 178 5.78 -5.76 5.78
N ASN A 179 4.67 -5.87 5.06
CA ASN A 179 3.57 -6.78 5.46
C ASN A 179 4.02 -8.24 5.49
N GLN A 180 4.97 -8.62 4.63
CA GLN A 180 5.53 -9.98 4.61
C GLN A 180 6.29 -10.39 5.88
N MET A 181 6.59 -9.43 6.80
CA MET A 181 7.13 -9.76 8.13
C MET A 181 6.17 -10.59 8.98
N ASP A 182 4.85 -10.48 8.74
CA ASP A 182 3.86 -11.40 9.31
C ASP A 182 3.84 -12.71 8.51
N VAL A 183 4.78 -13.58 8.82
CA VAL A 183 4.92 -14.90 8.17
C VAL A 183 3.80 -15.88 8.52
N ASN A 184 2.97 -15.57 9.52
CA ASN A 184 1.82 -16.39 9.92
C ASN A 184 0.64 -16.20 8.98
N ASN A 185 0.60 -15.09 8.24
CA ASN A 185 -0.39 -14.85 7.21
C ASN A 185 0.21 -15.12 5.82
N PRO A 186 -0.05 -16.29 5.21
CA PRO A 186 0.54 -16.66 3.92
C PRO A 186 0.14 -15.72 2.77
N LEU A 187 -0.95 -14.96 2.94
CA LEU A 187 -1.40 -13.97 1.98
C LEU A 187 -0.33 -12.90 1.72
N PHE A 188 0.37 -12.46 2.75
CA PHE A 188 1.33 -11.37 2.62
C PHE A 188 2.58 -11.77 1.82
N LEU A 189 3.19 -12.93 2.09
CA LEU A 189 4.31 -13.42 1.27
C LEU A 189 3.88 -13.68 -0.18
N TRP A 190 2.67 -14.20 -0.38
CA TRP A 190 2.15 -14.44 -1.72
C TRP A 190 1.95 -13.13 -2.50
N THR A 191 1.29 -12.15 -1.92
CA THR A 191 0.95 -10.90 -2.62
C THR A 191 2.12 -9.94 -2.76
N ASN A 192 2.98 -9.82 -1.74
CA ASN A 192 4.17 -8.98 -1.84
C ASN A 192 5.21 -9.56 -2.80
N SER A 193 5.48 -10.87 -2.72
CA SER A 193 6.70 -11.45 -3.25
C SER A 193 6.49 -12.65 -4.17
N GLY A 194 5.24 -13.14 -4.34
CA GLY A 194 4.94 -14.36 -5.10
C GLY A 194 5.48 -15.64 -4.45
N VAL A 195 5.64 -15.65 -3.12
CA VAL A 195 6.32 -16.71 -2.38
C VAL A 195 5.34 -17.53 -1.55
N THR A 196 5.54 -18.84 -1.58
CA THR A 196 4.90 -19.79 -0.65
C THR A 196 5.99 -20.50 0.17
N VAL A 197 5.69 -20.76 1.44
CA VAL A 197 6.61 -21.42 2.37
C VAL A 197 6.24 -22.91 2.47
N GLY A 198 7.23 -23.79 2.30
CA GLY A 198 7.04 -25.23 2.46
C GLY A 198 6.92 -25.64 3.92
N LYS A 199 6.26 -26.79 4.18
CA LYS A 199 5.99 -27.29 5.55
C LYS A 199 7.22 -27.48 6.44
N ASN A 200 8.41 -27.70 5.85
CA ASN A 200 9.65 -27.96 6.57
C ASN A 200 10.65 -26.80 6.48
N GLU A 201 10.23 -25.65 5.97
CA GLU A 201 11.07 -24.47 5.84
C GLU A 201 10.87 -23.53 7.03
N ASN A 202 11.92 -22.80 7.39
CA ASN A 202 11.81 -21.72 8.34
C ASN A 202 11.21 -20.49 7.63
N ALA A 203 9.99 -20.14 7.99
CA ALA A 203 9.24 -19.06 7.31
C ALA A 203 9.95 -17.71 7.42
N LYS A 204 10.57 -17.39 8.56
CA LYS A 204 11.31 -16.14 8.75
C LYS A 204 12.59 -16.07 7.90
N GLU A 205 13.33 -17.18 7.81
CA GLU A 205 14.51 -17.28 6.96
C GLU A 205 14.15 -17.08 5.48
N VAL A 206 13.08 -17.75 5.02
CA VAL A 206 12.55 -17.59 3.66
C VAL A 206 12.13 -16.13 3.42
N MET A 207 11.41 -15.53 4.36
CA MET A 207 10.97 -14.13 4.27
C MET A 207 12.16 -13.18 4.21
N TYR A 208 13.18 -13.32 5.07
CA TYR A 208 14.34 -12.43 5.05
C TYR A 208 15.19 -12.57 3.78
N GLN A 209 15.34 -13.78 3.23
CA GLN A 209 16.00 -13.96 1.94
C GLN A 209 15.20 -13.31 0.81
N THR A 210 13.89 -13.46 0.80
CA THR A 210 12.98 -12.80 -0.14
C THR A 210 13.06 -11.28 -0.02
N ALA A 211 12.98 -10.78 1.21
CA ALA A 211 13.12 -9.35 1.51
C ALA A 211 14.45 -8.78 1.02
N HIS A 212 15.55 -9.53 1.17
CA HIS A 212 16.86 -9.10 0.65
C HIS A 212 16.82 -8.87 -0.87
N HIS A 213 16.24 -9.79 -1.63
CA HIS A 213 16.11 -9.63 -3.08
C HIS A 213 15.23 -8.44 -3.48
N GLU A 214 14.13 -8.21 -2.77
CA GLU A 214 13.27 -7.04 -3.02
C GLU A 214 13.93 -5.72 -2.64
N LEU A 215 14.71 -5.68 -1.56
CA LEU A 215 15.49 -4.51 -1.17
C LEU A 215 16.55 -4.17 -2.22
N VAL A 216 17.23 -5.18 -2.76
CA VAL A 216 18.18 -5.01 -3.87
C VAL A 216 17.46 -4.55 -5.14
N ALA A 217 16.31 -5.15 -5.46
CA ALA A 217 15.48 -4.76 -6.61
C ALA A 217 15.02 -3.30 -6.50
N SER A 218 14.57 -2.89 -5.30
CA SER A 218 14.19 -1.51 -5.00
C SER A 218 15.36 -0.54 -5.21
N ALA A 219 16.55 -0.86 -4.67
CA ALA A 219 17.73 -0.02 -4.78
C ALA A 219 18.21 0.13 -6.25
N LEU A 220 18.21 -0.96 -7.01
CA LEU A 220 18.54 -0.93 -8.44
C LEU A 220 17.52 -0.09 -9.24
N ALA A 221 16.22 -0.23 -8.94
CA ALA A 221 15.18 0.56 -9.58
C ALA A 221 15.34 2.05 -9.27
N VAL A 222 15.65 2.43 -8.01
CA VAL A 222 15.93 3.82 -7.63
C VAL A 222 17.10 4.37 -8.43
N ALA A 223 18.24 3.67 -8.45
CA ALA A 223 19.42 4.10 -9.19
C ALA A 223 19.11 4.25 -10.70
N LYS A 224 18.45 3.27 -11.30
CA LYS A 224 18.03 3.31 -12.71
C LYS A 224 17.08 4.48 -13.00
N GLY A 225 16.13 4.73 -12.14
CA GLY A 225 15.19 5.85 -12.28
C GLY A 225 15.92 7.20 -12.26
N LYS A 226 16.87 7.37 -11.35
CA LYS A 226 17.70 8.60 -11.28
C LYS A 226 18.61 8.78 -12.49
N ASP A 227 19.12 7.70 -13.08
CA ASP A 227 19.88 7.76 -14.32
C ASP A 227 19.02 8.20 -15.52
N ILE A 228 17.75 7.79 -15.56
CA ILE A 228 16.79 8.15 -16.63
C ILE A 228 16.30 9.59 -16.47
N ASN A 229 15.93 9.97 -15.26
CA ASN A 229 15.49 11.32 -14.94
C ASN A 229 15.89 11.67 -13.49
N PRO A 230 16.89 12.53 -13.28
CA PRO A 230 17.35 12.92 -11.95
C PRO A 230 16.31 13.70 -11.11
N ASP A 231 15.25 14.23 -11.76
CA ASP A 231 14.16 14.94 -11.07
C ASP A 231 13.08 14.00 -10.51
N PHE A 232 13.15 12.71 -10.80
CA PHE A 232 12.24 11.75 -10.19
C PHE A 232 12.37 11.77 -8.67
N GLN A 233 11.24 11.69 -7.99
CA GLN A 233 11.15 11.45 -6.57
C GLN A 233 10.73 9.98 -6.39
N ILE A 234 11.64 9.15 -5.91
CA ILE A 234 11.40 7.70 -5.77
C ILE A 234 11.43 7.33 -4.30
N GLY A 235 10.29 6.90 -3.77
CA GLY A 235 10.08 6.57 -2.37
C GLY A 235 10.02 5.08 -2.07
N ALA A 236 10.20 4.76 -0.80
CA ALA A 236 9.73 3.52 -0.20
C ALA A 236 8.26 3.66 0.19
N MET A 237 7.56 2.53 0.36
CA MET A 237 6.21 2.52 0.91
C MET A 237 6.04 1.36 1.89
N VAL A 238 5.66 1.68 3.12
CA VAL A 238 5.52 0.73 4.21
C VAL A 238 4.16 0.83 4.89
N SER A 239 3.64 -0.29 5.38
CA SER A 239 2.51 -0.32 6.31
C SER A 239 2.99 0.07 7.70
N HIS A 240 2.35 1.04 8.32
CA HIS A 240 2.73 1.43 9.68
C HIS A 240 1.58 1.37 10.66
N VAL A 241 1.73 0.47 11.61
CA VAL A 241 0.87 0.32 12.79
C VAL A 241 1.74 0.60 14.01
N PRO A 242 1.67 1.78 14.64
CA PRO A 242 2.44 2.05 15.84
C PRO A 242 2.00 1.12 16.97
N ILE A 243 2.97 0.63 17.72
CA ILE A 243 2.78 -0.33 18.79
C ILE A 243 3.03 0.38 20.11
N TYR A 244 1.98 0.45 20.94
CA TYR A 244 2.06 1.05 22.26
C TYR A 244 2.37 0.01 23.34
N PRO A 245 3.19 0.35 24.36
CA PRO A 245 3.22 -0.43 25.58
C PRO A 245 1.90 -0.24 26.34
N PHE A 246 1.35 -1.31 26.91
CA PHE A 246 0.12 -1.23 27.71
C PHE A 246 0.29 -0.36 28.96
N SER A 247 1.50 -0.34 29.52
CA SER A 247 1.81 0.43 30.71
C SER A 247 3.24 0.98 30.70
N SER A 248 3.60 1.73 31.75
CA SER A 248 4.98 2.16 32.00
C SER A 248 5.88 1.07 32.58
N ASN A 249 5.42 -0.20 32.65
CA ASN A 249 6.27 -1.32 32.99
C ASN A 249 7.43 -1.41 31.96
N PRO A 250 8.72 -1.41 32.40
CA PRO A 250 9.85 -1.47 31.47
C PRO A 250 9.79 -2.66 30.48
N GLU A 251 9.22 -3.80 30.89
CA GLU A 251 9.06 -4.96 30.02
C GLU A 251 8.01 -4.72 28.91
N ASP A 252 6.91 -4.01 29.21
CA ASP A 252 5.94 -3.60 28.18
C ASP A 252 6.58 -2.62 27.17
N VAL A 253 7.39 -1.68 27.67
CA VAL A 253 8.10 -0.71 26.84
C VAL A 253 9.11 -1.38 25.93
N MET A 254 9.89 -2.34 26.44
CA MET A 254 10.86 -3.10 25.64
C MET A 254 10.19 -3.99 24.61
N LEU A 255 9.09 -4.66 24.98
CA LEU A 255 8.30 -5.47 24.03
C LEU A 255 7.79 -4.61 22.86
N ALA A 256 7.20 -3.44 23.15
CA ALA A 256 6.72 -2.53 22.12
C ALA A 256 7.87 -2.08 21.18
N GLU A 257 9.05 -1.77 21.72
CA GLU A 257 10.24 -1.40 20.93
C GLU A 257 10.73 -2.58 20.06
N GLU A 258 10.74 -3.80 20.59
CA GLU A 258 11.15 -4.99 19.86
C GLU A 258 10.21 -5.33 18.71
N GLU A 259 8.89 -5.26 18.94
CA GLU A 259 7.88 -5.50 17.92
C GLU A 259 7.90 -4.39 16.83
N MET A 260 8.22 -3.14 17.19
CA MET A 260 8.39 -2.07 16.22
C MET A 260 9.54 -2.31 15.22
N ARG A 261 10.54 -3.16 15.53
CA ARG A 261 11.63 -3.51 14.61
C ARG A 261 11.12 -4.16 13.33
N GLN A 262 10.02 -4.90 13.40
CA GLN A 262 9.36 -5.48 12.21
C GLN A 262 8.84 -4.37 11.27
N ARG A 263 8.37 -3.26 11.82
CA ARG A 263 7.90 -2.10 11.02
C ARG A 263 9.05 -1.29 10.45
N TYR A 264 10.18 -1.21 11.14
CA TYR A 264 11.33 -0.41 10.75
C TYR A 264 12.35 -1.12 9.86
N PHE A 265 12.36 -2.45 9.78
CA PHE A 265 13.39 -3.19 9.06
C PHE A 265 13.55 -2.72 7.60
N PHE A 266 12.47 -2.71 6.84
CA PHE A 266 12.50 -2.33 5.43
C PHE A 266 12.86 -0.85 5.23
N PRO A 267 12.19 0.12 5.87
CA PRO A 267 12.56 1.52 5.68
C PRO A 267 13.96 1.85 6.23
N ASP A 268 14.44 1.15 7.27
CA ASP A 268 15.82 1.31 7.72
C ASP A 268 16.82 0.99 6.60
N VAL A 269 16.59 -0.08 5.84
CA VAL A 269 17.48 -0.44 4.72
C VAL A 269 17.27 0.49 3.53
N GLN A 270 16.03 0.77 3.13
CA GLN A 270 15.73 1.56 1.94
C GLN A 270 16.15 3.03 2.08
N VAL A 271 16.08 3.59 3.30
CA VAL A 271 16.47 4.98 3.55
C VAL A 271 17.96 5.11 3.85
N ARG A 272 18.56 4.18 4.60
CA ARG A 272 19.95 4.27 5.05
C ARG A 272 20.94 3.57 4.12
N GLY A 273 20.48 2.62 3.31
CA GLY A 273 21.31 1.86 2.38
C GLY A 273 22.17 0.77 3.04
N TYR A 274 21.82 0.34 4.25
CA TYR A 274 22.49 -0.76 4.95
C TYR A 274 21.57 -1.43 5.97
N TYR A 275 21.91 -2.68 6.31
CA TYR A 275 21.16 -3.47 7.28
C TYR A 275 21.32 -2.93 8.71
N PRO A 276 20.22 -2.79 9.47
CA PRO A 276 20.30 -2.40 10.87
C PRO A 276 20.90 -3.53 11.72
N SER A 277 21.66 -3.14 12.75
CA SER A 277 22.38 -4.10 13.61
C SER A 277 21.46 -5.11 14.30
N TYR A 278 20.24 -4.71 14.65
CA TYR A 278 19.28 -5.62 15.29
C TYR A 278 18.88 -6.79 14.37
N ALA A 279 18.73 -6.53 13.05
CA ALA A 279 18.42 -7.59 12.08
C ALA A 279 19.59 -8.57 11.89
N LEU A 280 20.82 -8.04 11.75
CA LEU A 280 22.02 -8.90 11.65
C LEU A 280 22.21 -9.74 12.89
N LYS A 281 21.91 -9.22 14.07
CA LYS A 281 21.95 -9.97 15.34
C LYS A 281 20.81 -10.98 15.46
N GLU A 282 19.65 -10.71 14.89
CA GLU A 282 18.59 -11.72 14.78
C GLU A 282 19.04 -12.87 13.88
N PHE A 283 19.61 -12.60 12.70
CA PHE A 283 20.11 -13.65 11.80
C PHE A 283 21.14 -14.54 12.49
N GLU A 284 22.10 -13.94 13.22
CA GLU A 284 23.12 -14.67 13.96
C GLU A 284 22.49 -15.54 15.07
N ARG A 285 21.58 -14.97 15.87
CA ARG A 285 20.96 -15.65 17.01
C ARG A 285 20.05 -16.81 16.59
N GLU A 286 19.25 -16.61 15.53
CA GLU A 286 18.30 -17.60 15.05
C GLU A 286 18.94 -18.59 14.04
N GLY A 287 20.17 -18.32 13.60
CA GLY A 287 20.89 -19.14 12.63
C GLY A 287 20.36 -19.06 11.21
N TYR A 288 19.79 -17.91 10.81
CA TYR A 288 19.32 -17.72 9.44
C TYR A 288 20.49 -17.54 8.47
N ASN A 289 20.48 -18.34 7.39
CA ASN A 289 21.50 -18.29 6.35
C ASN A 289 21.04 -17.41 5.18
N ILE A 290 21.12 -16.10 5.35
CA ILE A 290 20.77 -15.15 4.31
C ILE A 290 21.94 -14.98 3.36
N THR A 291 21.73 -15.26 2.07
CA THR A 291 22.74 -15.11 1.03
C THR A 291 22.78 -13.66 0.55
N PHE A 292 23.94 -13.03 0.71
CA PHE A 292 24.27 -11.73 0.13
C PHE A 292 25.24 -11.98 -1.01
N GLU A 293 24.98 -11.40 -2.19
CA GLU A 293 25.91 -11.46 -3.32
C GLU A 293 26.94 -10.34 -3.25
N ASP A 294 28.09 -10.54 -3.90
CA ASP A 294 29.14 -9.52 -4.00
C ASP A 294 28.59 -8.23 -4.63
N GLY A 295 28.72 -7.11 -3.94
CA GLY A 295 28.25 -5.81 -4.41
C GLY A 295 26.84 -5.39 -3.94
N ASP A 296 26.09 -6.27 -3.27
CA ASP A 296 24.75 -5.93 -2.77
C ASP A 296 24.78 -4.74 -1.79
N ASP A 297 25.80 -4.66 -0.95
CA ASP A 297 25.97 -3.55 -0.01
C ASP A 297 26.22 -2.20 -0.72
N GLU A 298 26.90 -2.21 -1.86
CA GLU A 298 27.09 -1.02 -2.68
C GLU A 298 25.81 -0.63 -3.41
N ILE A 299 25.07 -1.61 -3.93
CA ILE A 299 23.76 -1.39 -4.55
C ILE A 299 22.80 -0.72 -3.57
N LEU A 300 22.66 -1.26 -2.37
CA LEU A 300 21.79 -0.71 -1.34
C LEU A 300 22.17 0.74 -0.98
N ARG A 301 23.46 1.02 -0.83
CA ARG A 301 23.95 2.39 -0.53
C ARG A 301 23.68 3.41 -1.63
N LYS A 302 23.75 2.99 -2.89
CA LYS A 302 23.53 3.87 -4.06
C LYS A 302 22.05 4.08 -4.38
N GLY A 303 21.20 3.13 -3.99
CA GLY A 303 19.78 3.12 -4.31
C GLY A 303 18.88 3.51 -3.14
N THR A 304 19.32 4.43 -2.29
CA THR A 304 18.47 4.97 -1.21
C THR A 304 17.34 5.85 -1.76
N VAL A 305 16.20 5.82 -1.08
CA VAL A 305 14.99 6.52 -1.52
C VAL A 305 15.00 8.01 -1.18
N ASP A 306 14.24 8.82 -1.93
CA ASP A 306 14.13 10.28 -1.72
C ASP A 306 13.13 10.64 -0.63
N TYR A 307 12.09 9.83 -0.42
CA TYR A 307 11.06 10.05 0.59
C TYR A 307 10.52 8.72 1.13
N LEU A 308 9.83 8.77 2.26
CA LEU A 308 9.15 7.62 2.84
C LEU A 308 7.64 7.80 2.75
N GLY A 309 7.00 6.99 1.87
CA GLY A 309 5.56 6.79 1.85
C GLY A 309 5.13 5.75 2.88
N PHE A 310 3.97 5.94 3.47
CA PHE A 310 3.41 4.95 4.39
C PHE A 310 1.89 4.96 4.41
N SER A 311 1.32 3.80 4.77
CA SER A 311 -0.09 3.67 5.14
C SER A 311 -0.25 3.75 6.65
N TYR A 312 -1.34 4.39 7.07
CA TYR A 312 -1.76 4.46 8.46
C TYR A 312 -3.26 4.25 8.57
N TYR A 313 -3.68 3.22 9.28
CA TYR A 313 -5.10 2.94 9.49
C TYR A 313 -5.46 2.82 10.96
N MET A 314 -4.54 2.32 11.80
CA MET A 314 -4.78 2.00 13.20
C MET A 314 -3.48 1.95 14.00
N SER A 315 -3.59 1.81 15.31
CA SER A 315 -2.52 1.45 16.23
C SER A 315 -2.84 0.13 16.94
N THR A 316 -1.85 -0.46 17.58
CA THR A 316 -2.04 -1.64 18.45
C THR A 316 -1.32 -1.44 19.78
N THR A 317 -1.62 -2.28 20.77
CA THR A 317 -1.05 -2.22 22.12
C THR A 317 -0.61 -3.61 22.54
N VAL A 318 0.58 -3.72 23.14
CA VAL A 318 1.15 -4.99 23.60
C VAL A 318 1.40 -4.97 25.10
N LYS A 319 1.32 -6.15 25.71
CA LYS A 319 1.52 -6.36 27.15
C LYS A 319 2.41 -7.59 27.39
N SER A 320 3.47 -7.44 28.15
CA SER A 320 4.54 -8.44 28.32
C SER A 320 4.14 -9.72 29.08
N ASP A 321 3.10 -9.65 29.91
CA ASP A 321 2.62 -10.77 30.73
C ASP A 321 1.39 -11.49 30.13
N VAL A 322 1.07 -11.22 28.86
CA VAL A 322 -0.05 -11.81 28.13
C VAL A 322 0.44 -12.54 26.89
N GLU A 323 0.00 -13.76 26.70
CA GLU A 323 0.12 -14.50 25.44
C GLU A 323 -1.28 -14.81 24.92
N ASN A 324 -1.60 -14.30 23.76
CA ASN A 324 -2.85 -14.53 23.05
C ASN A 324 -2.57 -15.25 21.71
N ASP A 325 -3.53 -16.01 21.24
CA ASP A 325 -3.46 -16.62 19.90
C ASP A 325 -3.97 -15.65 18.81
N ASN A 326 -3.39 -14.44 18.79
CA ASN A 326 -3.75 -13.37 17.85
C ASN A 326 -2.81 -13.31 16.64
N THR A 327 -1.94 -14.30 16.48
CA THR A 327 -1.02 -14.40 15.35
C THR A 327 -1.79 -14.48 14.02
N GLY A 328 -1.42 -13.61 13.07
CA GLY A 328 -2.12 -13.50 11.78
C GLY A 328 -3.43 -12.72 11.83
N ASP A 329 -3.87 -12.21 12.97
CA ASP A 329 -5.01 -11.34 13.09
C ASP A 329 -4.63 -9.88 12.77
N ILE A 330 -5.06 -9.41 11.61
CA ILE A 330 -4.79 -8.04 11.14
C ILE A 330 -5.36 -6.99 12.10
N VAL A 331 -6.49 -7.28 12.75
CA VAL A 331 -7.16 -6.37 13.71
C VAL A 331 -6.24 -6.02 14.87
N ASN A 332 -5.49 -7.01 15.37
CA ASN A 332 -4.55 -6.84 16.47
C ASN A 332 -3.10 -6.67 15.99
N GLY A 333 -2.88 -6.35 14.71
CA GLY A 333 -1.55 -6.19 14.14
C GLY A 333 -0.75 -7.49 14.01
N GLY A 334 -1.41 -8.65 14.12
CA GLY A 334 -0.77 -9.98 14.02
C GLY A 334 0.11 -10.37 15.20
N LEU A 335 0.00 -9.68 16.34
CA LEU A 335 0.91 -9.85 17.48
C LEU A 335 0.32 -10.72 18.58
N PRO A 336 1.05 -11.76 19.05
CA PRO A 336 0.56 -12.67 20.08
C PRO A 336 0.31 -12.01 21.44
N ASN A 337 0.98 -10.89 21.72
CA ASN A 337 0.90 -10.17 22.99
C ASN A 337 -0.01 -8.93 22.90
N SER A 338 -0.80 -8.81 21.83
CA SER A 338 -1.69 -7.67 21.65
C SER A 338 -2.86 -7.70 22.63
N VAL A 339 -3.20 -6.52 23.12
CA VAL A 339 -4.32 -6.28 24.05
C VAL A 339 -5.11 -5.06 23.61
N GLU A 340 -6.38 -5.00 24.01
CA GLU A 340 -7.21 -3.83 23.77
C GLU A 340 -6.65 -2.59 24.50
N ASN A 341 -6.59 -1.47 23.76
CA ASN A 341 -6.21 -0.19 24.36
C ASN A 341 -7.43 0.46 25.02
N PRO A 342 -7.40 0.70 26.35
CA PRO A 342 -8.58 1.22 27.08
C PRO A 342 -8.93 2.68 26.76
N TYR A 343 -8.10 3.37 25.97
CA TYR A 343 -8.25 4.80 25.65
C TYR A 343 -8.69 5.06 24.21
N ILE A 344 -8.81 4.01 23.39
CA ILE A 344 -9.05 4.11 21.95
C ILE A 344 -10.29 3.29 21.60
N THR A 345 -11.17 3.86 20.79
CA THR A 345 -12.33 3.14 20.23
C THR A 345 -11.95 2.46 18.91
N SER A 346 -12.72 1.46 18.52
CA SER A 346 -12.53 0.72 17.28
C SER A 346 -13.71 0.89 16.33
N SER A 347 -13.44 0.74 15.02
CA SER A 347 -14.46 0.65 13.98
C SER A 347 -15.21 -0.69 14.05
N ASP A 348 -16.28 -0.85 13.27
CA ASP A 348 -17.01 -2.13 13.12
C ASP A 348 -16.14 -3.29 12.63
N TRP A 349 -15.01 -2.98 12.01
CA TRP A 349 -14.00 -3.93 11.55
C TRP A 349 -12.91 -4.22 12.60
N GLY A 350 -13.07 -3.69 13.83
CA GLY A 350 -12.14 -3.87 14.93
C GLY A 350 -10.86 -3.01 14.86
N TRP A 351 -10.74 -2.11 13.91
CA TRP A 351 -9.54 -1.28 13.75
C TRP A 351 -9.60 -0.07 14.68
N ALA A 352 -8.55 0.14 15.45
CA ALA A 352 -8.43 1.26 16.39
C ALA A 352 -8.47 2.62 15.66
N ILE A 353 -9.33 3.52 16.12
CA ILE A 353 -9.45 4.89 15.59
C ILE A 353 -8.52 5.79 16.41
N ASP A 354 -7.32 6.03 15.89
CA ASP A 354 -6.26 6.73 16.65
C ASP A 354 -5.58 7.84 15.83
N PRO A 355 -6.17 9.03 15.78
CA PRO A 355 -5.54 10.17 15.10
C PRO A 355 -4.23 10.64 15.79
N THR A 356 -4.11 10.47 17.10
CA THR A 356 -2.87 10.79 17.82
C THR A 356 -1.72 9.88 17.41
N GLY A 357 -2.02 8.61 17.12
CA GLY A 357 -1.06 7.65 16.59
C GLY A 357 -0.52 8.04 15.22
N LEU A 358 -1.32 8.70 14.38
CA LEU A 358 -0.83 9.26 13.11
C LEU A 358 0.21 10.36 13.35
N ARG A 359 -0.08 11.33 14.25
CA ARG A 359 0.90 12.38 14.61
C ARG A 359 2.16 11.78 15.23
N TYR A 360 2.00 10.79 16.12
CA TYR A 360 3.12 10.06 16.70
C TYR A 360 3.98 9.37 15.62
N THR A 361 3.35 8.67 14.67
CA THR A 361 4.01 8.02 13.53
C THR A 361 4.83 9.01 12.72
N LEU A 362 4.23 10.15 12.34
CA LEU A 362 4.90 11.21 11.58
C LEU A 362 6.15 11.71 12.30
N ASN A 363 6.05 11.99 13.59
CA ASN A 363 7.20 12.40 14.41
C ASN A 363 8.27 11.29 14.46
N ARG A 364 7.87 10.04 14.73
CA ARG A 364 8.83 8.92 14.83
C ARG A 364 9.57 8.65 13.53
N PHE A 365 8.90 8.69 12.38
CA PHE A 365 9.54 8.54 11.09
C PHE A 365 10.45 9.72 10.75
N TYR A 366 9.97 10.94 10.99
CA TYR A 366 10.77 12.12 10.68
C TYR A 366 12.03 12.22 11.57
N ASP A 367 11.90 11.96 12.87
CA ASP A 367 13.04 11.90 13.79
C ASP A 367 14.06 10.81 13.38
N ARG A 368 13.57 9.67 12.90
CA ARG A 368 14.40 8.52 12.55
C ARG A 368 15.17 8.71 11.24
N TYR A 369 14.57 9.35 10.25
CA TYR A 369 15.08 9.36 8.88
C TYR A 369 15.46 10.74 8.35
N GLN A 370 14.85 11.82 8.81
CA GLN A 370 15.08 13.19 8.37
C GLN A 370 14.98 13.38 6.86
N ILE A 371 14.03 12.68 6.21
CA ILE A 371 13.67 12.83 4.80
C ILE A 371 12.18 13.16 4.70
N PRO A 372 11.69 13.72 3.57
CA PRO A 372 10.27 13.98 3.39
C PRO A 372 9.42 12.73 3.59
N LEU A 373 8.24 12.91 4.18
CA LEU A 373 7.24 11.85 4.37
C LEU A 373 6.05 12.07 3.45
N PHE A 374 5.33 10.97 3.14
CA PHE A 374 4.08 11.03 2.39
C PHE A 374 3.06 10.05 2.98
N ILE A 375 1.92 10.53 3.45
CA ILE A 375 0.80 9.65 3.84
C ILE A 375 0.11 9.22 2.55
N VAL A 376 0.48 8.06 2.03
CA VAL A 376 -0.03 7.56 0.75
C VAL A 376 -1.26 6.66 0.88
N GLU A 377 -1.62 6.28 2.12
CA GLU A 377 -2.88 5.62 2.45
C GLU A 377 -3.32 5.98 3.87
N ASN A 378 -4.59 6.33 4.02
CA ASN A 378 -5.30 6.43 5.29
C ASN A 378 -6.80 6.36 4.99
N GLY A 379 -7.60 5.68 5.80
CA GLY A 379 -9.02 5.57 5.46
C GLY A 379 -9.84 4.79 6.48
N PHE A 380 -11.14 4.88 6.30
CA PHE A 380 -12.14 4.26 7.15
C PHE A 380 -13.06 3.36 6.32
N GLY A 381 -12.98 2.07 6.56
CA GLY A 381 -13.89 1.10 5.95
C GLY A 381 -15.23 1.08 6.68
N ALA A 382 -16.32 1.24 5.94
CA ALA A 382 -17.68 1.23 6.47
C ALA A 382 -18.65 0.50 5.55
N VAL A 383 -19.83 0.18 6.06
CA VAL A 383 -20.96 -0.29 5.25
C VAL A 383 -21.81 0.93 4.89
N ASP A 384 -21.77 1.30 3.61
CA ASP A 384 -22.54 2.45 3.12
C ASP A 384 -23.83 1.96 2.45
N THR A 385 -24.90 2.71 2.63
CA THR A 385 -26.22 2.41 2.05
C THR A 385 -26.60 3.51 1.07
N LEU A 386 -27.01 3.09 -0.14
CA LEU A 386 -27.64 4.00 -1.10
C LEU A 386 -29.12 4.15 -0.70
N GLU A 387 -29.49 5.33 -0.22
CA GLU A 387 -30.85 5.64 0.22
C GLU A 387 -31.83 5.80 -0.96
N GLU A 388 -33.12 5.77 -0.69
CA GLU A 388 -34.17 5.87 -1.73
C GLU A 388 -34.11 7.19 -2.53
N ASP A 389 -33.61 8.27 -1.92
CA ASP A 389 -33.40 9.58 -2.55
C ASP A 389 -32.12 9.65 -3.39
N GLY A 390 -31.33 8.58 -3.47
CA GLY A 390 -30.09 8.49 -4.23
C GLY A 390 -28.87 9.07 -3.50
N LYS A 391 -28.96 9.33 -2.20
CA LYS A 391 -27.86 9.82 -1.37
C LYS A 391 -27.18 8.70 -0.57
N ILE A 392 -25.95 8.94 -0.19
CA ILE A 392 -25.18 8.11 0.72
C ILE A 392 -24.62 9.00 1.82
N HIS A 393 -25.08 8.77 3.04
CA HIS A 393 -24.64 9.48 4.22
C HIS A 393 -23.53 8.70 4.92
N ASP A 394 -22.34 9.31 5.06
CA ASP A 394 -21.15 8.67 5.64
C ASP A 394 -20.43 9.55 6.68
N PRO A 395 -21.16 10.01 7.72
CA PRO A 395 -20.64 10.96 8.71
C PRO A 395 -19.47 10.38 9.51
N GLU A 396 -19.42 9.08 9.73
CA GLU A 396 -18.32 8.42 10.45
C GLU A 396 -17.02 8.49 9.68
N ARG A 397 -17.07 8.35 8.36
CA ARG A 397 -15.90 8.53 7.48
C ARG A 397 -15.40 9.96 7.53
N ILE A 398 -16.31 10.94 7.45
CA ILE A 398 -15.97 12.36 7.60
C ILE A 398 -15.29 12.60 8.96
N GLN A 399 -15.85 12.08 10.04
CA GLN A 399 -15.30 12.26 11.39
C GLN A 399 -13.91 11.64 11.54
N TYR A 400 -13.71 10.43 11.00
CA TYR A 400 -12.41 9.76 10.99
C TYR A 400 -11.37 10.60 10.24
N LEU A 401 -11.66 10.99 9.01
CA LEU A 401 -10.74 11.74 8.17
C LEU A 401 -10.43 13.12 8.78
N ARG A 402 -11.45 13.83 9.31
CA ARG A 402 -11.28 15.12 9.99
C ARG A 402 -10.27 15.02 11.12
N SER A 403 -10.46 14.08 12.03
CA SER A 403 -9.58 13.93 13.19
C SER A 403 -8.14 13.57 12.81
N HIS A 404 -7.95 12.78 11.73
CA HIS A 404 -6.63 12.44 11.22
C HIS A 404 -5.97 13.61 10.49
N ILE A 405 -6.73 14.42 9.75
CA ILE A 405 -6.22 15.66 9.13
C ILE A 405 -5.80 16.66 10.20
N GLU A 406 -6.59 16.85 11.26
CA GLU A 406 -6.19 17.69 12.40
C GLU A 406 -4.88 17.22 13.05
N ALA A 407 -4.64 15.91 13.09
CA ALA A 407 -3.42 15.33 13.65
C ALA A 407 -2.20 15.56 12.74
N LEU A 408 -2.35 15.37 11.42
CA LEU A 408 -1.26 15.66 10.48
C LEU A 408 -0.93 17.15 10.39
N GLU A 409 -1.92 18.03 10.46
CA GLU A 409 -1.68 19.48 10.52
C GLU A 409 -0.82 19.87 11.72
N LYS A 410 -1.08 19.28 12.88
CA LYS A 410 -0.25 19.48 14.08
C LYS A 410 1.19 18.98 13.87
N ALA A 411 1.36 17.81 13.22
CA ALA A 411 2.69 17.29 12.92
C ALA A 411 3.49 18.25 12.02
N VAL A 412 2.84 18.84 11.02
CA VAL A 412 3.49 19.80 10.13
C VAL A 412 3.75 21.14 10.83
N THR A 413 2.71 21.70 11.48
CA THR A 413 2.74 23.10 11.96
C THR A 413 3.39 23.30 13.33
N TYR A 414 3.32 22.30 14.23
CA TYR A 414 3.91 22.36 15.57
C TYR A 414 5.19 21.55 15.68
N ASP A 415 5.22 20.35 15.04
CA ASP A 415 6.34 19.45 15.19
C ASP A 415 7.38 19.62 14.08
N GLY A 416 7.05 20.34 12.99
CA GLY A 416 7.97 20.66 11.91
C GLY A 416 8.28 19.48 10.97
N VAL A 417 7.37 18.53 10.87
CA VAL A 417 7.50 17.38 9.95
C VAL A 417 7.39 17.86 8.50
N ASP A 418 8.33 17.47 7.67
CA ASP A 418 8.27 17.68 6.21
C ASP A 418 7.35 16.62 5.58
N LEU A 419 6.13 17.03 5.24
CA LEU A 419 5.08 16.17 4.71
C LEU A 419 4.67 16.63 3.30
N ILE A 420 4.89 15.77 2.29
CA ILE A 420 4.60 16.04 0.87
C ILE A 420 3.10 16.13 0.61
N GLY A 421 2.32 15.21 1.19
CA GLY A 421 0.91 15.14 0.88
C GLY A 421 0.14 14.08 1.70
N TYR A 422 -1.15 14.00 1.40
CA TYR A 422 -2.10 13.10 2.02
C TYR A 422 -3.06 12.54 0.99
N THR A 423 -3.13 11.21 0.87
CA THR A 423 -4.01 10.52 -0.07
C THR A 423 -4.87 9.49 0.66
N PRO A 424 -6.14 9.82 0.97
CA PRO A 424 -7.10 8.85 1.52
C PRO A 424 -7.22 7.62 0.63
N TRP A 425 -7.26 6.45 1.27
CA TRP A 425 -7.39 5.17 0.60
C TRP A 425 -8.79 4.95 0.05
N GLY A 426 -8.84 4.47 -1.19
CA GLY A 426 -10.09 4.14 -1.85
C GLY A 426 -10.95 5.39 -2.12
N ILE A 427 -10.40 6.42 -2.76
CA ILE A 427 -11.15 7.66 -3.07
C ILE A 427 -12.49 7.39 -3.78
N ILE A 428 -12.58 6.30 -4.51
CA ILE A 428 -13.78 5.65 -5.04
C ILE A 428 -13.86 4.24 -4.44
N ASP A 429 -15.06 3.68 -4.25
CA ASP A 429 -15.22 2.32 -3.74
C ASP A 429 -14.49 1.29 -4.60
N ILE A 430 -13.77 0.40 -3.97
CA ILE A 430 -12.94 -0.63 -4.59
C ILE A 430 -13.15 -1.98 -3.91
N VAL A 431 -12.69 -3.05 -4.55
CA VAL A 431 -12.62 -4.38 -3.93
C VAL A 431 -11.67 -4.35 -2.73
N SER A 432 -12.14 -4.72 -1.55
CA SER A 432 -11.29 -4.80 -0.35
C SER A 432 -10.19 -5.84 -0.53
N PHE A 433 -8.94 -5.48 -0.23
CA PHE A 433 -7.80 -6.39 -0.39
C PHE A 433 -7.92 -7.64 0.49
N THR A 434 -8.18 -7.46 1.77
CA THR A 434 -8.17 -8.56 2.76
C THR A 434 -9.31 -9.53 2.61
N THR A 435 -10.50 -9.03 2.26
CA THR A 435 -11.73 -9.84 2.21
C THR A 435 -12.23 -10.13 0.80
N GLY A 436 -11.81 -9.36 -0.20
CA GLY A 436 -12.35 -9.46 -1.56
C GLY A 436 -13.78 -8.93 -1.68
N GLU A 437 -14.29 -8.21 -0.68
CA GLU A 437 -15.66 -7.70 -0.64
C GLU A 437 -15.76 -6.26 -1.18
N MET A 438 -16.89 -5.93 -1.80
CA MET A 438 -17.31 -4.56 -2.07
C MET A 438 -17.99 -3.90 -0.86
N LYS A 439 -18.54 -4.69 0.07
CA LYS A 439 -19.27 -4.21 1.25
C LYS A 439 -18.43 -3.36 2.19
N LYS A 440 -17.13 -3.66 2.33
CA LYS A 440 -16.18 -2.84 3.10
C LYS A 440 -15.74 -1.65 2.27
N ARG A 441 -16.49 -0.56 2.34
CA ARG A 441 -16.33 0.61 1.49
C ARG A 441 -15.45 1.66 2.14
N TYR A 442 -14.50 2.17 1.37
CA TYR A 442 -13.61 3.27 1.80
C TYR A 442 -13.89 4.58 1.08
N GLY A 443 -14.53 4.50 -0.10
CA GLY A 443 -14.65 5.57 -1.06
C GLY A 443 -15.48 6.76 -0.60
N MET A 444 -15.20 7.91 -1.16
CA MET A 444 -16.05 9.10 -1.15
C MET A 444 -16.98 9.11 -2.37
N ILE A 445 -16.76 8.19 -3.27
CA ILE A 445 -17.62 7.89 -4.43
C ILE A 445 -18.08 6.44 -4.29
N TYR A 446 -19.37 6.24 -4.16
CA TYR A 446 -20.00 4.93 -4.11
C TYR A 446 -20.06 4.31 -5.51
N VAL A 447 -19.76 3.04 -5.60
CA VAL A 447 -19.95 2.23 -6.81
C VAL A 447 -21.06 1.24 -6.55
N ASP A 448 -22.11 1.26 -7.36
CA ASP A 448 -23.22 0.32 -7.27
C ASP A 448 -22.81 -1.07 -7.76
N ARG A 449 -22.14 -1.80 -6.86
CA ARG A 449 -21.69 -3.18 -7.00
C ARG A 449 -21.72 -3.87 -5.66
N ASP A 450 -22.24 -5.11 -5.61
CA ASP A 450 -22.25 -5.96 -4.44
C ASP A 450 -21.06 -6.94 -4.39
N ASN A 451 -21.02 -7.79 -3.35
CA ASN A 451 -19.97 -8.80 -3.16
C ASN A 451 -19.99 -9.91 -4.21
N GLU A 452 -21.13 -10.16 -4.82
CA GLU A 452 -21.38 -11.19 -5.84
C GLU A 452 -21.11 -10.66 -7.26
N GLY A 453 -20.77 -9.38 -7.39
CA GLY A 453 -20.47 -8.73 -8.66
C GLY A 453 -21.71 -8.17 -9.37
N ASN A 454 -22.88 -8.15 -8.73
CA ASN A 454 -24.08 -7.54 -9.28
C ASN A 454 -24.11 -6.04 -9.03
N GLY A 455 -24.94 -5.32 -9.80
CA GLY A 455 -25.14 -3.89 -9.70
C GLY A 455 -25.01 -3.21 -11.06
N SER A 456 -25.31 -1.92 -11.08
CA SER A 456 -25.30 -1.11 -12.32
C SER A 456 -23.94 -0.53 -12.66
N MET A 457 -22.98 -0.63 -11.78
CA MET A 457 -21.67 0.07 -11.85
C MET A 457 -21.78 1.60 -11.88
N LYS A 458 -22.92 2.16 -11.53
CA LYS A 458 -23.08 3.62 -11.44
C LYS A 458 -22.28 4.17 -10.27
N ARG A 459 -21.80 5.43 -10.45
CA ARG A 459 -21.07 6.17 -9.43
C ARG A 459 -22.00 7.17 -8.79
N TYR A 460 -21.96 7.27 -7.46
CA TYR A 460 -22.73 8.23 -6.67
C TYR A 460 -21.80 8.93 -5.69
N LYS A 461 -21.92 10.25 -5.57
CA LYS A 461 -21.16 11.01 -4.60
C LYS A 461 -21.74 10.78 -3.20
N LYS A 462 -20.88 10.52 -2.22
CA LYS A 462 -21.24 10.45 -0.81
C LYS A 462 -21.16 11.85 -0.17
N ASP A 463 -21.64 12.03 1.05
CA ASP A 463 -21.48 13.29 1.77
C ASP A 463 -20.02 13.67 1.96
N SER A 464 -19.14 12.69 2.16
CA SER A 464 -17.68 12.87 2.26
C SER A 464 -17.05 13.45 0.98
N PHE A 465 -17.68 13.31 -0.18
CA PHE A 465 -17.18 13.89 -1.44
C PHE A 465 -17.15 15.42 -1.37
N GLU A 466 -18.27 16.04 -1.02
CA GLU A 466 -18.35 17.51 -0.94
C GLU A 466 -17.55 18.05 0.25
N TRP A 467 -17.53 17.31 1.36
CA TRP A 467 -16.70 17.65 2.52
C TRP A 467 -15.21 17.69 2.14
N TYR A 468 -14.68 16.64 1.50
CA TYR A 468 -13.26 16.57 1.15
C TYR A 468 -12.88 17.57 0.06
N LYS A 469 -13.79 17.84 -0.88
CA LYS A 469 -13.65 18.93 -1.85
C LYS A 469 -13.42 20.28 -1.16
N ASN A 470 -14.18 20.59 -0.10
CA ASN A 470 -13.98 21.79 0.70
C ASN A 470 -12.62 21.80 1.41
N VAL A 471 -12.21 20.69 1.99
CA VAL A 471 -10.88 20.54 2.61
C VAL A 471 -9.76 20.87 1.62
N ILE A 472 -9.85 20.33 0.40
CA ILE A 472 -8.85 20.59 -0.65
C ILE A 472 -8.85 22.06 -1.08
N GLN A 473 -10.04 22.65 -1.30
CA GLN A 473 -10.17 24.04 -1.73
C GLN A 473 -9.63 25.03 -0.72
N THR A 474 -9.79 24.76 0.56
CA THR A 474 -9.33 25.60 1.67
C THR A 474 -7.91 25.22 2.15
N ASN A 475 -7.25 24.28 1.47
CA ASN A 475 -5.93 23.78 1.89
C ASN A 475 -5.89 23.31 3.36
N GLY A 476 -6.99 22.67 3.82
CA GLY A 476 -7.14 22.16 5.18
C GLY A 476 -7.65 23.19 6.21
N GLU A 477 -7.92 24.43 5.84
CA GLU A 477 -8.38 25.45 6.81
C GLU A 477 -9.79 25.19 7.33
N GLU A 478 -10.64 24.56 6.52
CA GLU A 478 -12.02 24.22 6.88
C GLU A 478 -12.23 22.70 6.79
N LEU A 479 -12.37 22.06 7.95
CA LEU A 479 -12.57 20.62 8.09
C LEU A 479 -14.01 20.24 8.44
#